data_52a9fa055a4e9fa2b6e22ca74d4c3ca9
#
_entry.id   52a9fa055a4e9fa2b6e22ca74d4c3ca9
#
_cell.length_a   1.000
_cell.length_b   1.000
_cell.length_c   1.000
_cell.angle_alpha   90.00
_cell.angle_beta   90.00
_cell.angle_gamma   90.00
#
_symmetry.space_group_name_H-M   'P 1'
#
loop_
_entity.id
_entity.type
_entity.pdbx_description
1 polymer ?
#
loop_
_entity_poly.entity_id
_entity_poly.type
_entity_poly.pdbx_seq_one_letter_code
_entity_poly.pdbx_strand_id
1 'polypeptide(L)'
;VFGFLSIPDGVLFQILQHPYMQRLNRIRQLGLSFFVYPGAMHSRFLHSLGAMHLMHEAITSLREKGVEIFDNEATASMAAILLHDVGHGPFSHVFEEAGMLPPGTNHEDISLMMMHEIRDWFAASQVASPKERGEVSAVMDMAIRIFKDEYPKHFLHQLISSQLDVDRLD
;
A
#
# COMPACT_ATOMS: atom_id res chain seq x y z
N VAL A 1 -9.00 -11.65 -11.43
CA VAL A 1 -7.97 -12.68 -11.48
C VAL A 1 -8.05 -13.54 -10.22
N PHE A 2 -8.07 -12.95 -9.02
CA PHE A 2 -8.03 -13.67 -7.74
C PHE A 2 -9.39 -14.16 -7.21
N GLY A 3 -10.50 -13.91 -7.91
CA GLY A 3 -11.84 -14.26 -7.42
C GLY A 3 -12.29 -13.37 -6.27
N PHE A 4 -12.75 -13.97 -5.18
CA PHE A 4 -13.13 -13.24 -3.96
C PHE A 4 -11.90 -12.96 -3.11
N LEU A 5 -11.67 -11.70 -2.80
CA LEU A 5 -10.64 -11.27 -1.86
C LEU A 5 -11.27 -11.03 -0.48
N SER A 6 -10.73 -11.68 0.54
CA SER A 6 -11.09 -11.39 1.92
C SER A 6 -10.29 -10.19 2.42
N ILE A 7 -10.98 -9.14 2.81
CA ILE A 7 -10.35 -7.98 3.45
C ILE A 7 -10.41 -8.21 4.95
N PRO A 8 -9.27 -8.26 5.65
CA PRO A 8 -9.28 -8.39 7.11
C PRO A 8 -9.99 -7.21 7.77
N ASP A 9 -10.85 -7.50 8.73
CA ASP A 9 -11.46 -6.49 9.59
C ASP A 9 -10.37 -5.72 10.39
N GLY A 10 -10.74 -4.57 10.93
CA GLY A 10 -9.85 -3.78 11.78
C GLY A 10 -9.02 -2.75 11.01
N VAL A 11 -7.72 -2.68 11.30
CA VAL A 11 -6.83 -1.60 10.82
C VAL A 11 -6.79 -1.50 9.29
N LEU A 12 -6.65 -2.62 8.58
CA LEU A 12 -6.58 -2.62 7.11
C LEU A 12 -7.88 -2.14 6.47
N PHE A 13 -9.03 -2.54 7.01
CA PHE A 13 -10.32 -2.05 6.54
C PHE A 13 -10.48 -0.55 6.78
N GLN A 14 -10.04 -0.04 7.94
CA GLN A 14 -10.07 1.40 8.22
C GLN A 14 -9.18 2.19 7.25
N ILE A 15 -7.96 1.71 6.96
CA ILE A 15 -7.07 2.32 5.96
C ILE A 15 -7.74 2.35 4.59
N LEU A 16 -8.39 1.26 4.17
CA LEU A 16 -9.11 1.19 2.89
C LEU A 16 -10.23 2.23 2.79
N GLN A 17 -10.91 2.55 3.89
CA GLN A 17 -11.97 3.57 3.91
C GLN A 17 -11.44 5.01 3.86
N HIS A 18 -10.13 5.21 4.08
CA HIS A 18 -9.56 6.55 4.07
C HIS A 18 -9.72 7.23 2.69
N PRO A 19 -10.05 8.54 2.64
CA PRO A 19 -10.26 9.25 1.37
C PRO A 19 -9.10 9.15 0.38
N TYR A 20 -7.85 9.11 0.86
CA TYR A 20 -6.67 8.95 -0.01
C TYR A 20 -6.66 7.59 -0.71
N MET A 21 -7.05 6.52 -0.04
CA MET A 21 -7.21 5.21 -0.67
C MET A 21 -8.41 5.19 -1.64
N GLN A 22 -9.56 5.72 -1.21
CA GLN A 22 -10.76 5.76 -2.04
C GLN A 22 -10.57 6.59 -3.32
N ARG A 23 -9.69 7.58 -3.31
CA ARG A 23 -9.29 8.35 -4.50
C ARG A 23 -8.75 7.46 -5.60
N LEU A 24 -7.99 6.41 -5.26
CA LEU A 24 -7.36 5.49 -6.22
C LEU A 24 -8.37 4.72 -7.09
N ASN A 25 -9.62 4.61 -6.68
CA ASN A 25 -10.71 4.05 -7.50
C ASN A 25 -10.91 4.80 -8.83
N ARG A 26 -10.53 6.08 -8.86
CA ARG A 26 -10.72 6.96 -10.02
C ARG A 26 -9.44 7.16 -10.83
N ILE A 27 -8.35 6.52 -10.44
CA ILE A 27 -7.05 6.61 -11.11
C ILE A 27 -6.76 5.26 -11.75
N ARG A 28 -6.59 5.24 -13.07
CA ARG A 28 -6.25 4.01 -13.80
C ARG A 28 -4.78 3.68 -13.59
N GLN A 29 -4.49 2.38 -13.38
CA GLN A 29 -3.13 1.89 -13.22
C GLN A 29 -2.27 2.20 -14.45
N LEU A 30 -2.77 1.92 -15.63
CA LEU A 30 -2.03 2.02 -16.89
C LEU A 30 -2.39 3.29 -17.71
N GLY A 31 -2.94 4.32 -17.06
CA GLY A 31 -3.21 5.61 -17.72
C GLY A 31 -4.07 5.47 -18.97
N LEU A 32 -3.54 5.86 -20.13
CA LEU A 32 -4.23 5.85 -21.42
C LEU A 32 -4.04 4.54 -22.21
N SER A 33 -3.34 3.55 -21.69
CA SER A 33 -3.07 2.28 -22.37
C SER A 33 -4.33 1.54 -22.81
N PHE A 34 -5.48 1.80 -22.17
CA PHE A 34 -6.75 1.21 -22.53
C PHE A 34 -7.21 1.56 -23.96
N PHE A 35 -6.72 2.61 -24.59
CA PHE A 35 -7.00 2.92 -25.98
C PHE A 35 -6.39 1.89 -26.95
N VAL A 36 -5.29 1.25 -26.54
CA VAL A 36 -4.59 0.21 -27.30
C VAL A 36 -4.94 -1.18 -26.77
N TYR A 37 -5.06 -1.30 -25.44
CA TYR A 37 -5.38 -2.52 -24.72
C TYR A 37 -6.71 -2.36 -23.97
N PRO A 38 -7.87 -2.68 -24.58
CA PRO A 38 -9.19 -2.42 -23.99
C PRO A 38 -9.41 -3.05 -22.61
N GLY A 39 -8.68 -4.12 -22.28
CA GLY A 39 -8.71 -4.77 -20.97
C GLY A 39 -7.96 -4.01 -19.85
N ALA A 40 -7.15 -3.01 -20.19
CA ALA A 40 -6.34 -2.22 -19.23
C ALA A 40 -7.18 -1.14 -18.50
N MET A 41 -8.29 -1.55 -17.87
CA MET A 41 -9.28 -0.65 -17.25
C MET A 41 -9.21 -0.61 -15.73
N HIS A 42 -8.40 -1.47 -15.11
CA HIS A 42 -8.29 -1.55 -13.65
C HIS A 42 -7.74 -0.27 -13.05
N SER A 43 -8.23 0.02 -11.86
CA SER A 43 -7.80 1.18 -11.08
C SER A 43 -6.59 0.85 -10.20
N ARG A 44 -5.85 1.86 -9.76
CA ARG A 44 -4.79 1.70 -8.76
C ARG A 44 -5.33 1.12 -7.45
N PHE A 45 -6.57 1.38 -7.10
CA PHE A 45 -7.21 0.76 -5.95
C PHE A 45 -7.33 -0.75 -6.08
N LEU A 46 -7.73 -1.26 -7.25
CA LEU A 46 -7.82 -2.71 -7.49
C LEU A 46 -6.43 -3.36 -7.47
N HIS A 47 -5.44 -2.70 -8.04
CA HIS A 47 -4.04 -3.13 -7.96
C HIS A 47 -3.55 -3.18 -6.51
N SER A 48 -3.75 -2.13 -5.72
CA SER A 48 -3.36 -2.13 -4.30
C SER A 48 -4.01 -3.28 -3.50
N LEU A 49 -5.27 -3.63 -3.82
CA LEU A 49 -5.95 -4.78 -3.21
C LEU A 49 -5.34 -6.12 -3.66
N GLY A 50 -5.01 -6.26 -4.95
CA GLY A 50 -4.37 -7.45 -5.49
C GLY A 50 -2.98 -7.66 -4.88
N ALA A 51 -2.16 -6.61 -4.84
CA ALA A 51 -0.84 -6.64 -4.21
C ALA A 51 -0.92 -6.97 -2.70
N MET A 52 -1.91 -6.43 -1.98
CA MET A 52 -2.16 -6.79 -0.57
C MET A 52 -2.52 -8.28 -0.42
N HIS A 53 -3.33 -8.83 -1.32
CA HIS A 53 -3.65 -10.25 -1.31
C HIS A 53 -2.41 -11.11 -1.54
N LEU A 54 -1.59 -10.78 -2.53
CA LEU A 54 -0.34 -11.48 -2.81
C LEU A 54 0.64 -11.38 -1.64
N MET A 55 0.69 -10.25 -0.94
CA MET A 55 1.48 -10.09 0.29
C MET A 55 1.00 -11.06 1.38
N HIS A 56 -0.32 -11.20 1.57
CA HIS A 56 -0.89 -12.16 2.51
C HIS A 56 -0.49 -13.59 2.19
N GLU A 57 -0.59 -14.00 0.92
CA GLU A 57 -0.18 -15.34 0.45
C GLU A 57 1.33 -15.57 0.63
N ALA A 58 2.15 -14.57 0.30
CA ALA A 58 3.60 -14.65 0.49
C ALA A 58 3.97 -14.82 1.98
N ILE A 59 3.37 -14.03 2.87
CA ILE A 59 3.60 -14.14 4.32
C ILE A 59 3.16 -15.51 4.84
N THR A 60 2.00 -16.00 4.40
CA THR A 60 1.49 -17.33 4.79
C THR A 60 2.47 -18.42 4.36
N SER A 61 2.91 -18.40 3.10
CA SER A 61 3.89 -19.35 2.59
C SER A 61 5.24 -19.31 3.31
N LEU A 62 5.71 -18.10 3.67
CA LEU A 62 6.96 -17.94 4.43
C LEU A 62 6.82 -18.49 5.84
N ARG A 63 5.71 -18.26 6.53
CA ARG A 63 5.41 -18.83 7.84
C ARG A 63 5.36 -20.36 7.81
N GLU A 64 4.74 -20.96 6.80
CA GLU A 64 4.71 -22.42 6.59
C GLU A 64 6.11 -23.01 6.40
N LYS A 65 7.04 -22.25 5.85
CA LYS A 65 8.46 -22.60 5.69
C LYS A 65 9.31 -22.33 6.94
N GLY A 66 8.68 -21.88 8.04
CA GLY A 66 9.35 -21.64 9.31
C GLY A 66 9.98 -20.26 9.47
N VAL A 67 9.69 -19.31 8.56
CA VAL A 67 10.13 -17.92 8.74
C VAL A 67 9.26 -17.26 9.80
N GLU A 68 9.90 -16.72 10.84
CA GLU A 68 9.19 -16.04 11.92
C GLU A 68 8.72 -14.66 11.46
N ILE A 69 7.41 -14.49 11.33
CA ILE A 69 6.74 -13.22 11.03
C ILE A 69 5.59 -13.07 12.03
N PHE A 70 5.67 -12.08 12.90
CA PHE A 70 4.63 -11.80 13.90
C PHE A 70 3.38 -11.21 13.26
N ASP A 71 2.22 -11.28 13.94
CA ASP A 71 0.96 -10.81 13.36
C ASP A 71 0.94 -9.29 13.11
N ASN A 72 1.59 -8.52 13.99
CA ASN A 72 1.76 -7.09 13.78
C ASN A 72 2.67 -6.77 12.57
N GLU A 73 3.71 -7.57 12.33
CA GLU A 73 4.57 -7.43 11.15
C GLU A 73 3.82 -7.78 9.87
N ALA A 74 3.02 -8.84 9.91
CA ALA A 74 2.17 -9.22 8.78
C ALA A 74 1.17 -8.12 8.44
N THR A 75 0.45 -7.58 9.44
CA THR A 75 -0.51 -6.50 9.25
C THR A 75 0.16 -5.23 8.74
N ALA A 76 1.33 -4.87 9.28
CA ALA A 76 2.09 -3.70 8.84
C ALA A 76 2.63 -3.87 7.41
N SER A 77 3.08 -5.06 7.02
CA SER A 77 3.51 -5.34 5.64
C SER A 77 2.34 -5.25 4.65
N MET A 78 1.17 -5.77 5.03
CA MET A 78 -0.05 -5.61 4.23
C MET A 78 -0.50 -4.15 4.14
N ALA A 79 -0.37 -3.35 5.20
CA ALA A 79 -0.64 -1.92 5.16
C ALA A 79 0.37 -1.17 4.27
N ALA A 80 1.65 -1.54 4.33
CA ALA A 80 2.70 -0.92 3.53
C ALA A 80 2.48 -1.15 2.03
N ILE A 81 2.21 -2.39 1.61
CA ILE A 81 1.92 -2.69 0.19
C ILE A 81 0.57 -2.11 -0.25
N LEU A 82 -0.43 -2.07 0.62
CA LEU A 82 -1.71 -1.44 0.31
C LEU A 82 -1.55 0.05 -0.01
N LEU A 83 -0.61 0.72 0.64
CA LEU A 83 -0.37 2.16 0.54
C LEU A 83 0.80 2.54 -0.37
N HIS A 84 1.53 1.57 -0.97
CA HIS A 84 2.73 1.86 -1.75
C HIS A 84 2.48 2.86 -2.88
N ASP A 85 1.34 2.73 -3.54
CA ASP A 85 0.90 3.53 -4.69
C ASP A 85 -0.02 4.71 -4.31
N VAL A 86 -0.25 4.97 -3.01
CA VAL A 86 -1.21 6.00 -2.57
C VAL A 86 -0.82 7.41 -3.04
N GLY A 87 0.46 7.67 -3.28
CA GLY A 87 0.98 8.95 -3.78
C GLY A 87 0.75 9.21 -5.26
N HIS A 88 0.39 8.20 -6.04
CA HIS A 88 0.16 8.39 -7.47
C HIS A 88 -1.03 9.30 -7.78
N GLY A 89 -0.82 10.23 -8.71
CA GLY A 89 -1.86 11.00 -9.38
C GLY A 89 -2.27 10.38 -10.73
N PRO A 90 -3.27 10.95 -11.43
CA PRO A 90 -3.52 10.62 -12.82
C PRO A 90 -2.26 10.89 -13.65
N PHE A 91 -1.84 9.90 -14.46
CA PHE A 91 -0.65 10.02 -15.34
C PHE A 91 0.66 10.36 -14.61
N SER A 92 0.82 9.94 -13.34
CA SER A 92 1.95 10.35 -12.49
C SER A 92 3.32 10.11 -13.10
N HIS A 93 3.55 8.98 -13.78
CA HIS A 93 4.82 8.73 -14.48
C HIS A 93 5.09 9.76 -15.58
N VAL A 94 4.06 10.18 -16.32
CA VAL A 94 4.21 11.24 -17.33
C VAL A 94 4.57 12.58 -16.67
N PHE A 95 3.98 12.89 -15.52
CA PHE A 95 4.31 14.12 -14.78
C PHE A 95 5.72 14.07 -14.18
N GLU A 96 6.18 12.92 -13.73
CA GLU A 96 7.55 12.71 -13.26
C GLU A 96 8.55 12.90 -14.41
N GLU A 97 8.35 12.20 -15.52
CA GLU A 97 9.22 12.30 -16.71
C GLU A 97 9.23 13.70 -17.33
N ALA A 98 8.09 14.39 -17.30
CA ALA A 98 7.96 15.77 -17.78
C ALA A 98 8.55 16.82 -16.81
N GLY A 99 9.04 16.42 -15.63
CA GLY A 99 9.57 17.33 -14.62
C GLY A 99 8.51 18.26 -14.02
N MET A 100 7.24 17.83 -13.99
CA MET A 100 6.14 18.62 -13.45
C MET A 100 6.00 18.50 -11.92
N LEU A 101 6.71 17.59 -11.31
CA LEU A 101 6.85 17.51 -9.85
C LEU A 101 8.00 18.39 -9.35
N PRO A 102 8.00 18.78 -8.07
CA PRO A 102 9.14 19.47 -7.49
C PRO A 102 10.44 18.68 -7.70
N PRO A 103 11.59 19.35 -7.96
CA PRO A 103 12.86 18.67 -8.18
C PRO A 103 13.20 17.70 -7.05
N GLY A 104 13.51 16.45 -7.41
CA GLY A 104 13.87 15.40 -6.46
C GLY A 104 12.70 14.75 -5.73
N THR A 105 11.45 15.01 -6.15
CA THR A 105 10.24 14.37 -5.60
C THR A 105 9.72 13.35 -6.60
N ASN A 106 9.43 12.15 -6.12
CA ASN A 106 8.78 11.08 -6.88
C ASN A 106 7.46 10.64 -6.20
N HIS A 107 6.75 9.68 -6.78
CA HIS A 107 5.51 9.15 -6.23
C HIS A 107 5.70 8.43 -4.89
N GLU A 108 6.87 7.84 -4.63
CA GLU A 108 7.17 7.16 -3.35
C GLU A 108 7.28 8.20 -2.21
N ASP A 109 7.90 9.35 -2.46
CA ASP A 109 7.97 10.46 -1.49
C ASP A 109 6.57 10.96 -1.15
N ILE A 110 5.69 11.07 -2.17
CA ILE A 110 4.30 11.48 -1.98
C ILE A 110 3.52 10.40 -1.22
N SER A 111 3.74 9.11 -1.55
CA SER A 111 3.14 7.99 -0.82
C SER A 111 3.53 8.04 0.66
N LEU A 112 4.80 8.27 0.95
CA LEU A 112 5.30 8.38 2.32
C LEU A 112 4.66 9.56 3.07
N MET A 113 4.55 10.73 2.43
CA MET A 113 3.84 11.89 3.02
C MET A 113 2.38 11.53 3.33
N MET A 114 1.68 10.88 2.39
CA MET A 114 0.28 10.47 2.59
C MET A 114 0.14 9.40 3.68
N MET A 115 1.09 8.48 3.81
CA MET A 115 1.11 7.50 4.90
C MET A 115 1.21 8.19 6.28
N HIS A 116 2.05 9.22 6.41
CA HIS A 116 2.12 10.03 7.63
C HIS A 116 0.80 10.76 7.90
N GLU A 117 0.21 11.39 6.90
CA GLU A 117 -1.09 12.08 7.03
C GLU A 117 -2.22 11.11 7.45
N ILE A 118 -2.27 9.91 6.86
CA ILE A 118 -3.24 8.86 7.25
C ILE A 118 -3.06 8.48 8.71
N ARG A 119 -1.82 8.22 9.17
CA ARG A 119 -1.50 7.93 10.55
C ARG A 119 -1.99 9.04 11.49
N ASP A 120 -1.66 10.28 11.18
CA ASP A 120 -1.98 11.43 12.02
C ASP A 120 -3.48 11.72 12.03
N TRP A 121 -4.17 11.50 10.89
CA TRP A 121 -5.62 11.60 10.80
C TRP A 121 -6.32 10.59 11.74
N PHE A 122 -5.86 9.33 11.76
CA PHE A 122 -6.39 8.32 12.68
C PHE A 122 -6.04 8.64 14.13
N ALA A 123 -4.84 9.11 14.42
CA ALA A 123 -4.43 9.50 15.78
C ALA A 123 -5.29 10.64 16.33
N ALA A 124 -5.71 11.58 15.48
CA ALA A 124 -6.56 12.71 15.84
C ALA A 124 -8.06 12.39 15.83
N SER A 125 -8.48 11.20 15.37
CA SER A 125 -9.89 10.82 15.22
C SER A 125 -10.62 10.84 16.57
N GLN A 126 -11.75 11.55 16.63
CA GLN A 126 -12.62 11.56 17.82
C GLN A 126 -13.68 10.43 17.79
N VAL A 127 -13.84 9.77 16.65
CA VAL A 127 -14.82 8.68 16.47
C VAL A 127 -14.22 7.35 16.94
N ALA A 128 -12.93 7.12 16.70
CA ALA A 128 -12.24 5.92 17.11
C ALA A 128 -11.92 5.93 18.62
N SER A 129 -12.03 4.76 19.25
CA SER A 129 -11.63 4.60 20.65
C SER A 129 -10.12 4.81 20.83
N PRO A 130 -9.64 5.14 22.04
CA PRO A 130 -8.21 5.27 22.30
C PRO A 130 -7.39 4.02 21.92
N LYS A 131 -7.98 2.83 22.11
CA LYS A 131 -7.37 1.56 21.74
C LYS A 131 -7.19 1.45 20.21
N GLU A 132 -8.25 1.68 19.47
CA GLU A 132 -8.22 1.63 17.99
C GLU A 132 -7.23 2.64 17.41
N ARG A 133 -7.19 3.87 17.94
CA ARG A 133 -6.20 4.88 17.53
C ARG A 133 -4.78 4.39 17.76
N GLY A 134 -4.51 3.80 18.91
CA GLY A 134 -3.19 3.26 19.25
C GLY A 134 -2.79 2.10 18.33
N GLU A 135 -3.73 1.21 18.02
CA GLU A 135 -3.49 0.07 17.10
C GLU A 135 -3.18 0.55 15.68
N VAL A 136 -3.98 1.47 15.13
CA VAL A 136 -3.74 2.01 13.78
C VAL A 136 -2.41 2.75 13.73
N SER A 137 -2.11 3.60 14.72
CA SER A 137 -0.84 4.35 14.76
C SER A 137 0.36 3.41 14.81
N ALA A 138 0.32 2.36 15.63
CA ALA A 138 1.42 1.39 15.75
C ALA A 138 1.63 0.62 14.45
N VAL A 139 0.54 0.19 13.78
CA VAL A 139 0.62 -0.48 12.48
C VAL A 139 1.18 0.47 11.41
N MET A 140 0.73 1.72 11.37
CA MET A 140 1.19 2.70 10.40
C MET A 140 2.66 3.07 10.60
N ASP A 141 3.13 3.25 11.85
CA ASP A 141 4.53 3.51 12.13
C ASP A 141 5.44 2.35 11.67
N MET A 142 5.01 1.11 11.89
CA MET A 142 5.73 -0.07 11.42
C MET A 142 5.68 -0.18 9.89
N ALA A 143 4.53 0.06 9.26
CA ALA A 143 4.35 0.04 7.81
C ALA A 143 5.26 1.06 7.12
N ILE A 144 5.35 2.28 7.64
CA ILE A 144 6.26 3.33 7.15
C ILE A 144 7.72 2.88 7.23
N ARG A 145 8.14 2.26 8.35
CA ARG A 145 9.51 1.74 8.50
C ARG A 145 9.80 0.58 7.53
N ILE A 146 8.84 -0.30 7.30
CA ILE A 146 8.98 -1.38 6.31
C ILE A 146 9.08 -0.79 4.91
N PHE A 147 8.22 0.16 4.56
CA PHE A 147 8.22 0.83 3.26
C PHE A 147 9.55 1.54 2.97
N LYS A 148 10.19 2.14 3.99
CA LYS A 148 11.49 2.84 3.89
C LYS A 148 12.71 1.92 3.99
N ASP A 149 12.55 0.61 4.11
CA ASP A 149 13.63 -0.35 4.43
C ASP A 149 14.39 -0.03 5.74
N GLU A 150 13.70 0.60 6.69
CA GLU A 150 14.24 0.93 8.03
C GLU A 150 13.82 -0.09 9.11
N TYR A 151 13.14 -1.17 8.73
CA TYR A 151 12.75 -2.24 9.64
C TYR A 151 13.79 -3.37 9.64
N PRO A 152 14.12 -3.99 10.82
CA PRO A 152 15.21 -4.97 10.91
C PRO A 152 15.07 -6.19 10.01
N LYS A 153 13.85 -6.60 9.68
CA LYS A 153 13.58 -7.69 8.73
C LYS A 153 13.47 -7.12 7.31
N HIS A 154 14.59 -6.81 6.68
CA HIS A 154 14.68 -6.21 5.35
C HIS A 154 13.90 -6.97 4.25
N PHE A 155 13.73 -8.29 4.40
CA PHE A 155 12.97 -9.08 3.44
C PHE A 155 11.49 -8.64 3.34
N LEU A 156 10.91 -8.03 4.38
CA LEU A 156 9.55 -7.48 4.33
C LEU A 156 9.45 -6.30 3.36
N HIS A 157 10.48 -5.45 3.32
CA HIS A 157 10.58 -4.41 2.29
C HIS A 157 10.79 -5.02 0.89
N GLN A 158 11.63 -6.06 0.78
CA GLN A 158 11.88 -6.74 -0.50
C GLN A 158 10.63 -7.39 -1.09
N LEU A 159 9.65 -7.76 -0.28
CA LEU A 159 8.34 -8.19 -0.77
C LEU A 159 7.54 -7.06 -1.40
N ILE A 160 7.80 -5.78 -1.03
CA ILE A 160 7.13 -4.59 -1.57
C ILE A 160 7.87 -4.09 -2.81
N SER A 161 9.20 -3.98 -2.72
CA SER A 161 10.03 -3.38 -3.76
C SER A 161 11.34 -4.15 -3.91
N SER A 162 11.47 -4.90 -5.01
CA SER A 162 12.68 -5.63 -5.37
C SER A 162 12.68 -6.00 -6.86
N GLN A 163 13.53 -6.94 -7.28
CA GLN A 163 13.51 -7.46 -8.65
C GLN A 163 12.29 -8.37 -8.93
N LEU A 164 11.82 -9.05 -7.90
CA LEU A 164 10.62 -9.90 -7.93
C LEU A 164 9.86 -9.65 -6.61
N ASP A 165 8.82 -8.87 -6.69
CA ASP A 165 7.99 -8.45 -5.55
C ASP A 165 6.50 -8.62 -5.86
N VAL A 166 5.66 -8.41 -4.85
CA VAL A 166 4.21 -8.63 -4.99
C VAL A 166 3.52 -7.51 -5.78
N ASP A 167 4.13 -6.34 -5.87
CA ASP A 167 3.66 -5.24 -6.71
C ASP A 167 3.70 -5.64 -8.19
N ARG A 168 4.86 -6.15 -8.65
CA ARG A 168 5.05 -6.57 -10.05
C ARG A 168 4.33 -7.87 -10.41
N LEU A 169 3.96 -8.68 -9.41
CA LEU A 169 3.24 -9.93 -9.62
C LEU A 169 1.74 -9.72 -9.81
N ASP A 170 1.17 -8.60 -9.35
CA ASP A 170 -0.22 -8.24 -9.58
C ASP A 170 -0.40 -7.55 -10.92
#